data_ba4c5b2fa8716e319a3edf3fa34d2505
#
_entry.id   ba4c5b2fa8716e319a3edf3fa34d2505
#
_cell.length_a   1.000
_cell.length_b   1.000
_cell.length_c   1.000
_cell.angle_alpha   90.00
_cell.angle_beta   90.00
_cell.angle_gamma   90.00
#
_symmetry.space_group_name_H-M   'P 1'
#
loop_
_entity.id
_entity.type
_entity.pdbx_description
1 polymer ?
#
loop_
_entity_poly.entity_id
_entity_poly.type
_entity_poly.pdbx_seq_one_letter_code
_entity_poly.pdbx_strand_id
1 'polypeptide(L)'
;SNHINNVYYGNNGVTEIVNSPLDEVSTTTNSALALVDDNYDSYLQINDWDFGVSYHRNWRLTFEFDDTYEMNYISFAGPVNDSSINNIGISYYDESGKEVDASIDAFRRKTDDNGRIYFIAHLAKPIKTNKVRFGVQSSNRTMRISEFNFYYYDSLEEDVNALFTDSFHLTVRDDVTSTTLDDLQTRLNTPDEVSQELHPFKDLIQLELNQARQVVEGTALQNMQEIHNGIAASKQGNLGFGGLNSWQPLGYVTYPGDTFIVYVGQEGKRNGQAVNLQLVYSQYHAESASFVSSPISLKVGKNEISMKELQSIGVEKGGSVYVQYTGNSNEKIAVRVSGGEKIATLDLYQVSDENERLEKVKTYLQSLQTQINKMASKHEELHRDDNSVNYDYDEKNCILGATEIMLDHMLYSVSGKQIMADLKGT
;
A
#
# COMPACT_ATOMS: atom_id res chain seq x y z
N SER A 1 23.48 -2.64 19.58
CA SER A 1 22.19 -2.19 19.06
C SER A 1 21.13 -2.44 20.09
N ASN A 2 20.26 -1.49 20.30
CA ASN A 2 19.28 -1.50 21.38
C ASN A 2 17.89 -1.89 20.91
N HIS A 3 17.76 -2.61 19.82
CA HIS A 3 16.42 -2.93 19.39
C HIS A 3 15.91 -4.21 20.04
N ILE A 4 14.77 -4.09 20.60
CA ILE A 4 13.94 -5.16 21.09
C ILE A 4 12.79 -5.26 20.12
N ASN A 5 12.80 -6.29 19.32
CA ASN A 5 11.79 -6.40 18.28
C ASN A 5 10.46 -6.81 18.86
N ASN A 6 10.47 -7.80 19.72
CA ASN A 6 9.27 -8.26 20.36
C ASN A 6 9.35 -7.92 21.85
N VAL A 7 8.70 -6.86 22.24
CA VAL A 7 8.72 -6.37 23.62
C VAL A 7 8.12 -7.41 24.55
N TYR A 8 7.07 -8.03 24.11
CA TYR A 8 6.56 -9.26 24.69
C TYR A 8 5.80 -10.04 23.59
N TYR A 9 5.62 -11.31 23.81
CA TYR A 9 5.01 -12.19 22.85
C TYR A 9 4.08 -13.18 23.54
N GLY A 10 2.90 -13.40 22.95
CA GLY A 10 1.91 -14.28 23.50
C GLY A 10 1.49 -13.87 24.93
N ASN A 11 1.60 -14.79 25.85
CA ASN A 11 1.23 -14.57 27.24
C ASN A 11 2.30 -13.89 28.10
N ASN A 12 3.47 -13.66 27.56
CA ASN A 12 4.58 -13.09 28.31
C ASN A 12 4.38 -11.58 28.46
N GLY A 13 4.08 -11.07 29.59
CA GLY A 13 3.94 -9.65 29.86
C GLY A 13 2.49 -9.15 29.89
N VAL A 14 1.58 -9.80 29.19
CA VAL A 14 0.16 -9.42 29.27
C VAL A 14 -0.47 -10.05 30.52
N THR A 15 -0.83 -9.22 31.47
CA THR A 15 -1.47 -9.65 32.70
C THR A 15 -2.99 -9.57 32.66
N GLU A 16 -3.51 -8.64 31.86
CA GLU A 16 -4.94 -8.43 31.72
C GLU A 16 -5.30 -7.85 30.34
N ILE A 17 -6.38 -8.35 29.76
CA ILE A 17 -7.03 -7.76 28.59
C ILE A 17 -8.47 -7.44 28.99
N VAL A 18 -8.79 -6.15 28.98
CA VAL A 18 -10.13 -5.68 29.27
C VAL A 18 -10.84 -5.33 28.00
N ASN A 19 -11.90 -6.06 27.70
CA ASN A 19 -12.84 -5.70 26.65
C ASN A 19 -13.79 -4.63 27.18
N SER A 20 -13.64 -3.41 26.72
CA SER A 20 -14.52 -2.30 27.08
C SER A 20 -15.28 -1.85 25.84
N PRO A 21 -16.41 -2.48 25.51
CA PRO A 21 -17.26 -1.98 24.47
C PRO A 21 -17.80 -0.60 24.87
N LEU A 22 -17.74 0.35 23.98
CA LEU A 22 -18.38 1.65 24.17
C LEU A 22 -19.89 1.52 24.16
N ASP A 23 -20.38 0.49 23.51
CA ASP A 23 -21.78 0.13 23.36
C ASP A 23 -21.90 -1.38 23.52
N GLU A 24 -23.08 -1.88 23.80
CA GLU A 24 -23.42 -3.26 24.09
C GLU A 24 -22.93 -4.25 23.00
N VAL A 25 -21.66 -4.59 23.04
CA VAL A 25 -21.04 -5.57 22.16
C VAL A 25 -20.94 -6.90 22.88
N SER A 26 -21.56 -7.93 22.36
CA SER A 26 -21.43 -9.27 22.91
C SER A 26 -20.23 -9.99 22.33
N THR A 27 -19.41 -10.59 23.17
CA THR A 27 -18.36 -11.54 22.77
C THR A 27 -18.97 -12.92 22.72
N THR A 28 -18.95 -13.57 21.57
CA THR A 28 -19.62 -14.88 21.42
C THR A 28 -18.71 -16.07 21.49
N THR A 29 -17.43 -15.93 21.37
CA THR A 29 -16.52 -17.07 21.47
C THR A 29 -15.20 -16.65 22.04
N ASN A 30 -14.66 -17.51 22.88
CA ASN A 30 -13.31 -17.49 23.40
C ASN A 30 -13.01 -16.30 24.33
N SER A 31 -12.22 -16.59 25.30
CA SER A 31 -11.70 -15.55 26.18
C SER A 31 -10.82 -14.58 25.39
N ALA A 32 -10.66 -13.37 25.89
CA ALA A 32 -9.70 -12.41 25.35
C ALA A 32 -8.27 -12.97 25.28
N LEU A 33 -7.98 -14.05 25.97
CA LEU A 33 -6.70 -14.79 25.88
C LEU A 33 -6.40 -15.34 24.50
N ALA A 34 -7.39 -15.53 23.63
CA ALA A 34 -7.17 -15.86 22.22
C ALA A 34 -6.35 -14.79 21.46
N LEU A 35 -6.27 -13.58 21.99
CA LEU A 35 -5.47 -12.51 21.40
C LEU A 35 -3.96 -12.60 21.71
N VAL A 36 -3.58 -13.45 22.66
CA VAL A 36 -2.19 -13.57 23.14
C VAL A 36 -1.79 -15.03 23.41
N ASP A 37 -2.39 -15.98 22.72
CA ASP A 37 -2.16 -17.41 22.94
C ASP A 37 -1.19 -18.04 21.92
N ASP A 38 -0.55 -17.24 21.08
CA ASP A 38 0.33 -17.66 19.98
C ASP A 38 -0.33 -18.60 18.96
N ASN A 39 -1.63 -18.61 18.92
CA ASN A 39 -2.40 -19.42 17.99
C ASN A 39 -3.24 -18.54 17.08
N TYR A 40 -2.79 -18.37 15.85
CA TYR A 40 -3.49 -17.56 14.86
C TYR A 40 -4.83 -18.13 14.38
N ASP A 41 -5.14 -19.37 14.71
CA ASP A 41 -6.43 -20.02 14.36
C ASP A 41 -7.50 -19.81 15.43
N SER A 42 -7.12 -19.52 16.66
CA SER A 42 -8.03 -19.04 17.69
C SER A 42 -8.30 -17.55 17.50
N TYR A 43 -9.48 -17.11 17.85
CA TYR A 43 -9.86 -15.71 17.67
C TYR A 43 -10.87 -15.24 18.70
N LEU A 44 -10.85 -13.95 18.99
CA LEU A 44 -11.93 -13.25 19.66
C LEU A 44 -12.91 -12.76 18.60
N GLN A 45 -14.17 -13.18 18.71
CA GLN A 45 -15.24 -12.70 17.84
C GLN A 45 -16.11 -11.71 18.58
N ILE A 46 -16.33 -10.56 17.98
CA ILE A 46 -17.18 -9.50 18.47
C ILE A 46 -18.33 -9.34 17.51
N ASN A 47 -19.55 -9.49 18.03
CA ASN A 47 -20.76 -9.34 17.26
C ASN A 47 -21.50 -8.09 17.70
N ASP A 48 -22.01 -7.39 16.73
CA ASP A 48 -22.84 -6.23 16.90
C ASP A 48 -24.21 -6.49 16.28
N TRP A 49 -25.01 -7.28 16.98
CA TRP A 49 -26.32 -7.71 16.50
C TRP A 49 -27.46 -6.76 16.83
N ASP A 50 -27.28 -5.90 17.82
CA ASP A 50 -28.41 -5.24 18.46
C ASP A 50 -28.70 -3.82 17.96
N PHE A 51 -27.95 -3.32 16.96
CA PHE A 51 -28.07 -1.91 16.58
C PHE A 51 -28.36 -1.71 15.11
N GLY A 52 -29.57 -1.39 14.81
CA GLY A 52 -30.12 -1.34 13.45
C GLY A 52 -29.65 -0.21 12.55
N VAL A 53 -28.72 0.67 12.91
CA VAL A 53 -28.56 1.95 12.17
C VAL A 53 -27.16 2.49 11.95
N SER A 54 -26.09 1.92 12.45
CA SER A 54 -24.77 2.52 12.23
C SER A 54 -23.72 1.54 11.74
N TYR A 55 -23.12 1.83 10.60
CA TYR A 55 -22.08 1.04 9.95
C TYR A 55 -20.69 1.20 10.53
N HIS A 56 -20.49 1.97 11.59
CA HIS A 56 -19.18 2.27 12.15
C HIS A 56 -19.23 2.16 13.66
N ARG A 57 -18.75 1.04 14.18
CA ARG A 57 -18.68 0.88 15.61
C ARG A 57 -17.27 0.91 16.13
N ASN A 58 -17.12 1.68 17.18
CA ASN A 58 -15.90 1.78 17.94
C ASN A 58 -15.89 0.72 19.00
N TRP A 59 -14.84 -0.04 19.03
CA TRP A 59 -14.63 -1.10 19.96
C TRP A 59 -13.24 -0.99 20.56
N ARG A 60 -13.11 -1.22 21.88
CA ARG A 60 -11.85 -0.99 22.59
C ARG A 60 -11.37 -2.21 23.32
N LEU A 61 -10.08 -2.46 23.20
CA LEU A 61 -9.33 -3.43 24.00
C LEU A 61 -8.27 -2.70 24.81
N THR A 62 -8.14 -3.05 26.08
CA THR A 62 -7.07 -2.55 26.93
C THR A 62 -6.15 -3.69 27.31
N PHE A 63 -4.86 -3.54 26.98
CA PHE A 63 -3.81 -4.48 27.30
C PHE A 63 -2.99 -3.93 28.47
N GLU A 64 -2.90 -4.68 29.55
CA GLU A 64 -2.01 -4.39 30.68
C GLU A 64 -0.83 -5.33 30.66
N PHE A 65 0.36 -4.77 30.93
CA PHE A 65 1.62 -5.50 30.92
C PHE A 65 2.17 -5.64 32.34
N ASP A 66 3.01 -6.67 32.54
CA ASP A 66 3.68 -6.94 33.80
C ASP A 66 4.77 -5.92 34.16
N ASP A 67 5.25 -5.15 33.14
CA ASP A 67 6.26 -4.12 33.30
C ASP A 67 6.01 -3.00 32.27
N THR A 68 6.82 -1.96 32.33
CA THR A 68 6.83 -0.89 31.35
C THR A 68 7.69 -1.28 30.15
N TYR A 69 7.09 -1.26 28.98
CA TYR A 69 7.75 -1.60 27.73
C TYR A 69 7.78 -0.41 26.78
N GLU A 70 8.86 -0.31 26.00
CA GLU A 70 8.96 0.61 24.89
C GLU A 70 8.52 -0.09 23.60
N MET A 71 7.66 0.56 22.81
CA MET A 71 7.14 0.00 21.57
C MET A 71 6.86 1.07 20.54
N ASN A 72 7.03 0.73 19.28
CA ASN A 72 6.73 1.57 18.14
C ASN A 72 5.94 0.85 17.02
N TYR A 73 5.70 -0.45 17.16
CA TYR A 73 4.87 -1.23 16.26
C TYR A 73 3.88 -2.08 17.05
N ILE A 74 2.65 -2.15 16.57
CA ILE A 74 1.61 -3.04 17.07
C ILE A 74 1.03 -3.80 15.90
N SER A 75 1.04 -5.11 15.97
CA SER A 75 0.44 -5.95 14.95
C SER A 75 -0.72 -6.76 15.50
N PHE A 76 -1.67 -7.05 14.63
CA PHE A 76 -2.75 -7.99 14.93
C PHE A 76 -3.17 -8.70 13.65
N ALA A 77 -3.78 -9.87 13.81
CA ALA A 77 -4.25 -10.66 12.69
C ALA A 77 -5.75 -10.96 12.82
N GLY A 78 -6.39 -11.21 11.72
CA GLY A 78 -7.71 -11.83 11.65
C GLY A 78 -7.61 -13.30 11.25
N PRO A 79 -8.72 -14.04 11.28
CA PRO A 79 -8.81 -15.33 10.61
C PRO A 79 -8.53 -15.19 9.11
N VAL A 80 -8.21 -16.31 8.47
CA VAL A 80 -8.00 -16.35 7.02
C VAL A 80 -9.18 -15.70 6.28
N ASN A 81 -8.87 -14.81 5.34
CA ASN A 81 -9.84 -14.07 4.51
C ASN A 81 -10.73 -13.06 5.23
N ASP A 82 -10.45 -12.68 6.45
CA ASP A 82 -11.19 -11.62 7.14
C ASP A 82 -10.50 -10.25 6.99
N SER A 83 -11.15 -9.32 6.31
CA SER A 83 -10.63 -7.98 6.00
C SER A 83 -11.51 -6.83 6.48
N SER A 84 -12.33 -7.09 7.47
CA SER A 84 -13.39 -6.18 7.91
C SER A 84 -12.93 -4.91 8.63
N ILE A 85 -11.65 -4.81 8.97
CA ILE A 85 -11.09 -3.70 9.75
C ILE A 85 -10.75 -2.53 8.85
N ASN A 86 -11.35 -1.37 9.12
CA ASN A 86 -11.18 -0.17 8.31
C ASN A 86 -10.25 0.86 8.93
N ASN A 87 -10.30 1.00 10.25
CA ASN A 87 -9.54 2.01 10.96
C ASN A 87 -9.22 1.55 12.38
N ILE A 88 -8.14 2.09 12.93
CA ILE A 88 -7.71 1.83 14.29
C ILE A 88 -7.35 3.12 15.01
N GLY A 89 -7.48 3.11 16.33
CA GLY A 89 -6.96 4.13 17.21
C GLY A 89 -6.17 3.49 18.34
N ILE A 90 -5.07 4.12 18.73
CA ILE A 90 -4.21 3.65 19.80
C ILE A 90 -4.05 4.78 20.82
N SER A 91 -4.26 4.46 22.08
CA SER A 91 -3.88 5.30 23.20
C SER A 91 -3.08 4.49 24.24
N TYR A 92 -2.35 5.17 25.07
CA TYR A 92 -1.55 4.56 26.10
C TYR A 92 -1.61 5.39 27.40
N TYR A 93 -1.22 4.79 28.49
CA TYR A 93 -1.15 5.50 29.77
C TYR A 93 0.30 5.88 30.04
N ASP A 94 0.54 7.18 30.24
CA ASP A 94 1.86 7.72 30.55
C ASP A 94 2.26 7.41 32.00
N GLU A 95 3.47 7.83 32.38
CA GLU A 95 4.00 7.61 33.74
C GLU A 95 3.13 8.22 34.84
N SER A 96 2.32 9.24 34.52
CA SER A 96 1.38 9.86 35.45
C SER A 96 0.04 9.13 35.54
N GLY A 97 -0.16 8.09 34.74
CA GLY A 97 -1.42 7.37 34.62
C GLY A 97 -2.47 8.06 33.77
N LYS A 98 -2.07 9.07 33.01
CA LYS A 98 -2.96 9.78 32.07
C LYS A 98 -3.01 9.05 30.73
N GLU A 99 -4.20 8.88 30.20
CA GLU A 99 -4.39 8.37 28.85
C GLU A 99 -4.00 9.43 27.81
N VAL A 100 -3.15 9.04 26.87
CA VAL A 100 -2.61 9.89 25.81
C VAL A 100 -2.80 9.17 24.47
N ASP A 101 -3.25 9.89 23.47
CA ASP A 101 -3.36 9.34 22.11
C ASP A 101 -1.97 9.13 21.50
N ALA A 102 -1.76 7.96 20.92
CA ALA A 102 -0.57 7.67 20.12
C ALA A 102 -0.85 7.97 18.67
N SER A 103 0.00 8.81 18.06
CA SER A 103 -0.08 9.09 16.63
C SER A 103 0.41 7.89 15.83
N ILE A 104 -0.39 7.47 14.86
CA ILE A 104 -0.06 6.39 13.91
C ILE A 104 0.37 7.07 12.62
N ASP A 105 1.59 6.83 12.16
CA ASP A 105 2.10 7.38 10.90
C ASP A 105 1.90 6.43 9.71
N ALA A 106 1.82 5.13 9.96
CA ALA A 106 1.50 4.14 8.95
C ALA A 106 0.63 3.01 9.51
N PHE A 107 -0.40 2.65 8.78
CA PHE A 107 -1.22 1.47 9.03
C PHE A 107 -1.16 0.57 7.81
N ARG A 108 -0.48 -0.56 7.95
CA ARG A 108 -0.14 -1.46 6.87
C ARG A 108 -0.88 -2.77 6.98
N ARG A 109 -1.16 -3.35 5.84
CA ARG A 109 -1.81 -4.64 5.72
C ARG A 109 -0.91 -5.58 4.93
N LYS A 110 -0.71 -6.79 5.44
CA LYS A 110 0.00 -7.86 4.76
C LYS A 110 -0.88 -9.09 4.65
N THR A 111 -0.72 -9.83 3.58
CA THR A 111 -1.35 -11.14 3.41
C THR A 111 -0.25 -12.19 3.30
N ASP A 112 -0.33 -13.24 4.09
CA ASP A 112 0.59 -14.37 3.98
C ASP A 112 0.18 -15.36 2.88
N ASP A 113 1.02 -16.38 2.65
CA ASP A 113 0.78 -17.38 1.61
C ASP A 113 -0.48 -18.21 1.84
N ASN A 114 -1.01 -18.23 3.06
CA ASN A 114 -2.24 -18.93 3.42
C ASN A 114 -3.50 -18.06 3.31
N GLY A 115 -3.35 -16.80 2.89
CA GLY A 115 -4.46 -15.84 2.81
C GLY A 115 -4.81 -15.19 4.16
N ARG A 116 -3.99 -15.36 5.20
CA ARG A 116 -4.18 -14.68 6.47
C ARG A 116 -3.76 -13.22 6.35
N ILE A 117 -4.56 -12.33 6.88
CA ILE A 117 -4.33 -10.91 6.82
C ILE A 117 -3.77 -10.43 8.16
N TYR A 118 -2.64 -9.74 8.08
CA TYR A 118 -1.99 -9.07 9.20
C TYR A 118 -2.13 -7.57 9.04
N PHE A 119 -2.40 -6.90 10.15
CA PHE A 119 -2.43 -5.46 10.24
C PHE A 119 -1.27 -5.01 11.12
N ILE A 120 -0.53 -4.00 10.70
CA ILE A 120 0.62 -3.49 11.41
C ILE A 120 0.51 -1.97 11.49
N ALA A 121 0.46 -1.46 12.71
CA ALA A 121 0.49 -0.03 12.98
C ALA A 121 1.89 0.40 13.38
N HIS A 122 2.44 1.39 12.68
CA HIS A 122 3.66 2.08 13.07
C HIS A 122 3.31 3.36 13.81
N LEU A 123 3.85 3.52 15.00
CA LEU A 123 3.67 4.72 15.80
C LEU A 123 4.67 5.79 15.39
N ALA A 124 4.21 7.02 15.23
CA ALA A 124 5.05 8.16 14.82
C ALA A 124 6.21 8.42 15.79
N LYS A 125 6.01 8.07 17.06
CA LYS A 125 7.04 8.10 18.12
C LYS A 125 6.92 6.85 18.97
N PRO A 126 8.04 6.26 19.41
CA PRO A 126 7.98 5.19 20.40
C PRO A 126 7.23 5.64 21.65
N ILE A 127 6.41 4.76 22.17
CA ILE A 127 5.74 4.95 23.46
C ILE A 127 6.35 4.04 24.51
N LYS A 128 6.37 4.49 25.74
CA LYS A 128 6.85 3.72 26.87
C LYS A 128 5.72 3.62 27.89
N THR A 129 5.21 2.41 28.11
CA THR A 129 3.99 2.23 28.89
C THR A 129 3.85 0.81 29.41
N ASN A 130 3.01 0.65 30.42
CA ASN A 130 2.53 -0.64 30.90
C ASN A 130 1.07 -0.91 30.54
N LYS A 131 0.43 0.00 29.78
CA LYS A 131 -0.98 -0.13 29.44
C LYS A 131 -1.30 0.55 28.11
N VAL A 132 -1.81 -0.23 27.19
CA VAL A 132 -2.22 0.24 25.84
C VAL A 132 -3.69 -0.01 25.66
N ARG A 133 -4.39 0.97 25.12
CA ARG A 133 -5.77 0.84 24.67
C ARG A 133 -5.83 0.88 23.17
N PHE A 134 -6.48 -0.10 22.61
CA PHE A 134 -6.63 -0.27 21.17
C PHE A 134 -8.10 -0.16 20.79
N GLY A 135 -8.41 0.77 19.88
CA GLY A 135 -9.74 0.95 19.31
C GLY A 135 -9.78 0.45 17.87
N VAL A 136 -10.84 -0.22 17.51
CA VAL A 136 -11.04 -0.78 16.17
C VAL A 136 -12.37 -0.32 15.60
N GLN A 137 -12.35 0.02 14.33
CA GLN A 137 -13.53 0.35 13.56
C GLN A 137 -13.70 -0.64 12.41
N SER A 138 -14.85 -1.26 12.34
CA SER A 138 -15.16 -2.25 11.31
C SER A 138 -16.42 -1.86 10.55
N SER A 139 -16.43 -2.16 9.25
CA SER A 139 -17.62 -2.03 8.40
C SER A 139 -18.62 -3.19 8.57
N ASN A 140 -18.20 -4.27 9.20
CA ASN A 140 -19.01 -5.45 9.43
C ASN A 140 -19.55 -5.49 10.86
N ARG A 141 -20.70 -6.11 11.03
CA ARG A 141 -21.28 -6.35 12.35
C ARG A 141 -20.53 -7.40 13.17
N THR A 142 -19.75 -8.22 12.51
CA THR A 142 -18.91 -9.24 13.13
C THR A 142 -17.47 -8.93 12.83
N MET A 143 -16.62 -8.89 13.86
CA MET A 143 -15.19 -8.70 13.75
C MET A 143 -14.48 -9.82 14.48
N ARG A 144 -13.42 -10.34 13.87
CA ARG A 144 -12.60 -11.40 14.42
C ARG A 144 -11.16 -10.97 14.47
N ILE A 145 -10.53 -11.16 15.63
CA ILE A 145 -9.11 -10.85 15.84
C ILE A 145 -8.46 -12.08 16.48
N SER A 146 -7.34 -12.52 15.89
CA SER A 146 -6.63 -13.73 16.32
C SER A 146 -5.52 -13.45 17.30
N GLU A 147 -4.63 -12.53 16.98
CA GLU A 147 -3.40 -12.29 17.73
C GLU A 147 -3.04 -10.82 17.75
N PHE A 148 -2.52 -10.37 18.90
CA PHE A 148 -1.85 -9.09 19.05
C PHE A 148 -0.39 -9.30 19.43
N ASN A 149 0.50 -8.52 18.80
CA ASN A 149 1.93 -8.47 19.12
C ASN A 149 2.39 -7.03 19.21
N PHE A 150 3.32 -6.78 20.12
CA PHE A 150 3.86 -5.46 20.38
C PHE A 150 5.37 -5.50 20.20
N TYR A 151 5.93 -4.55 19.45
CA TYR A 151 7.32 -4.59 19.03
C TYR A 151 8.01 -3.26 19.23
N TYR A 152 9.29 -3.33 19.46
CA TYR A 152 10.18 -2.21 19.29
C TYR A 152 11.24 -2.58 18.24
N TYR A 153 11.25 -1.86 17.16
CA TYR A 153 12.32 -1.90 16.16
C TYR A 153 13.22 -0.67 16.31
N ASP A 154 14.47 -0.82 15.90
CA ASP A 154 15.39 0.32 15.88
C ASP A 154 14.92 1.40 14.88
N SER A 155 15.66 2.49 14.81
CA SER A 155 15.33 3.66 13.98
C SER A 155 15.61 3.49 12.49
N LEU A 156 15.77 2.28 11.96
CA LEU A 156 16.18 2.05 10.58
C LEU A 156 15.23 2.73 9.58
N GLU A 157 13.93 2.58 9.75
CA GLU A 157 12.95 3.18 8.85
C GLU A 157 13.00 4.71 8.90
N GLU A 158 13.08 5.27 10.08
CA GLU A 158 13.23 6.71 10.31
C GLU A 158 14.55 7.24 9.73
N ASP A 159 15.65 6.51 9.90
CA ASP A 159 16.96 6.89 9.37
C ASP A 159 16.98 6.88 7.85
N VAL A 160 16.30 5.93 7.22
CA VAL A 160 16.16 5.90 5.76
C VAL A 160 15.29 7.05 5.27
N ASN A 161 14.17 7.32 5.90
CA ASN A 161 13.32 8.47 5.56
C ASN A 161 14.07 9.79 5.73
N ALA A 162 14.93 9.92 6.74
CA ALA A 162 15.71 11.10 7.00
C ALA A 162 16.86 11.37 6.00
N LEU A 163 17.12 10.44 5.08
CA LEU A 163 18.06 10.68 3.98
C LEU A 163 17.58 11.79 3.04
N PHE A 164 16.28 11.91 2.87
CA PHE A 164 15.64 12.76 1.87
C PHE A 164 15.32 14.15 2.42
N THR A 165 15.44 15.15 1.56
CA THR A 165 15.19 16.56 1.90
C THR A 165 13.91 17.12 1.30
N ASP A 166 13.29 16.39 0.38
CA ASP A 166 12.06 16.80 -0.29
C ASP A 166 10.93 15.77 -0.16
N SER A 167 9.71 16.20 -0.44
CA SER A 167 8.51 15.35 -0.33
C SER A 167 8.40 14.26 -1.41
N PHE A 168 9.13 14.40 -2.51
CA PHE A 168 9.18 13.40 -3.59
C PHE A 168 10.27 12.38 -3.41
N HIS A 169 11.15 12.55 -2.43
CA HIS A 169 12.37 11.77 -2.27
C HIS A 169 13.26 11.77 -3.52
N LEU A 170 13.40 12.95 -4.11
CA LEU A 170 14.28 13.19 -5.27
C LEU A 170 15.60 13.86 -4.91
N THR A 171 15.71 14.34 -3.70
CA THR A 171 16.92 14.95 -3.17
C THR A 171 17.29 14.34 -1.84
N VAL A 172 18.59 14.18 -1.61
CA VAL A 172 19.14 13.67 -0.34
C VAL A 172 20.00 14.72 0.31
N ARG A 173 20.25 14.57 1.62
CA ARG A 173 21.19 15.44 2.33
C ARG A 173 22.58 15.34 1.71
N ASP A 174 23.33 16.41 1.80
CA ASP A 174 24.69 16.53 1.23
C ASP A 174 25.68 15.50 1.81
N ASP A 175 25.44 15.00 3.01
CA ASP A 175 26.27 14.00 3.70
C ASP A 175 25.98 12.56 3.30
N VAL A 176 24.96 12.32 2.45
CA VAL A 176 24.58 10.97 2.00
C VAL A 176 25.52 10.51 0.89
N THR A 177 26.25 9.45 1.19
CA THR A 177 27.21 8.82 0.27
C THR A 177 26.84 7.35 0.03
N SER A 178 27.55 6.70 -0.88
CA SER A 178 27.43 5.25 -1.07
C SER A 178 27.68 4.48 0.22
N THR A 179 28.62 4.92 1.05
CA THR A 179 28.91 4.30 2.35
C THR A 179 27.72 4.42 3.30
N THR A 180 27.07 5.57 3.36
CA THR A 180 25.83 5.76 4.14
C THR A 180 24.77 4.76 3.74
N LEU A 181 24.55 4.59 2.43
CA LEU A 181 23.55 3.69 1.89
C LEU A 181 23.92 2.22 2.12
N ASP A 182 25.19 1.87 2.00
CA ASP A 182 25.67 0.50 2.27
C ASP A 182 25.53 0.11 3.73
N ASP A 183 25.77 1.05 4.66
CA ASP A 183 25.59 0.83 6.10
C ASP A 183 24.11 0.58 6.43
N LEU A 184 23.20 1.36 5.85
CA LEU A 184 21.76 1.15 6.00
C LEU A 184 21.28 -0.16 5.36
N GLN A 185 21.84 -0.53 4.20
CA GLN A 185 21.56 -1.80 3.55
C GLN A 185 21.98 -2.98 4.41
N THR A 186 23.14 -2.88 5.05
CA THR A 186 23.64 -3.90 6.00
C THR A 186 22.70 -4.04 7.18
N ARG A 187 22.23 -2.94 7.76
CA ARG A 187 21.21 -2.98 8.84
C ARG A 187 19.92 -3.66 8.37
N LEU A 188 19.46 -3.36 7.17
CA LEU A 188 18.25 -3.97 6.61
C LEU A 188 18.40 -5.48 6.41
N ASN A 189 19.57 -5.92 5.99
CA ASN A 189 19.85 -7.34 5.73
C ASN A 189 20.23 -8.14 6.98
N THR A 190 20.34 -7.48 8.14
CA THR A 190 20.72 -8.13 9.40
C THR A 190 19.47 -8.54 10.16
N PRO A 191 19.26 -9.84 10.41
CA PRO A 191 18.16 -10.31 11.23
C PRO A 191 18.27 -9.79 12.67
N ASP A 192 17.13 -9.62 13.29
CA ASP A 192 17.08 -9.31 14.71
C ASP A 192 17.71 -10.44 15.56
N GLU A 193 18.45 -10.07 16.59
CA GLU A 193 19.17 -11.03 17.44
C GLU A 193 18.25 -11.98 18.22
N VAL A 194 17.04 -11.51 18.56
CA VAL A 194 16.09 -12.27 19.37
C VAL A 194 15.15 -13.09 18.50
N SER A 195 14.48 -12.45 17.54
CA SER A 195 13.49 -13.12 16.68
C SER A 195 14.11 -13.89 15.52
N GLN A 196 15.34 -13.56 15.13
CA GLN A 196 16.02 -14.05 13.91
C GLN A 196 15.30 -13.68 12.63
N GLU A 197 14.40 -12.70 12.68
CA GLU A 197 13.64 -12.22 11.54
C GLU A 197 14.18 -10.88 11.05
N LEU A 198 13.99 -10.61 9.75
CA LEU A 198 14.27 -9.33 9.14
C LEU A 198 13.16 -8.32 9.50
N HIS A 199 13.44 -7.04 9.29
CA HIS A 199 12.46 -5.99 9.54
C HIS A 199 11.15 -6.28 8.79
N PRO A 200 9.97 -6.13 9.41
CA PRO A 200 8.68 -6.48 8.79
C PRO A 200 8.37 -5.65 7.54
N PHE A 201 8.96 -4.46 7.41
CA PHE A 201 8.81 -3.58 6.25
C PHE A 201 10.05 -3.52 5.37
N LYS A 202 10.86 -4.57 5.38
CA LYS A 202 12.10 -4.66 4.60
C LYS A 202 11.89 -4.31 3.11
N ASP A 203 10.77 -4.71 2.53
CA ASP A 203 10.50 -4.46 1.11
C ASP A 203 10.28 -2.96 0.83
N LEU A 204 9.55 -2.26 1.69
CA LEU A 204 9.36 -0.81 1.60
C LEU A 204 10.65 -0.04 1.85
N ILE A 205 11.41 -0.43 2.87
CA ILE A 205 12.69 0.18 3.19
C ILE A 205 13.67 -0.02 2.04
N GLN A 206 13.66 -1.20 1.40
CA GLN A 206 14.47 -1.47 0.22
C GLN A 206 14.13 -0.55 -0.95
N LEU A 207 12.85 -0.28 -1.19
CA LEU A 207 12.43 0.67 -2.22
C LEU A 207 12.98 2.07 -1.95
N GLU A 208 12.95 2.52 -0.71
CA GLU A 208 13.51 3.81 -0.31
C GLU A 208 15.03 3.87 -0.48
N LEU A 209 15.74 2.82 -0.10
CA LEU A 209 17.18 2.74 -0.32
C LEU A 209 17.53 2.73 -1.80
N ASN A 210 16.78 2.02 -2.63
CA ASN A 210 16.96 2.03 -4.08
C ASN A 210 16.73 3.44 -4.65
N GLN A 211 15.72 4.15 -4.15
CA GLN A 211 15.47 5.54 -4.55
C GLN A 211 16.63 6.45 -4.16
N ALA A 212 17.14 6.35 -2.95
CA ALA A 212 18.29 7.13 -2.50
C ALA A 212 19.53 6.87 -3.37
N ARG A 213 19.78 5.62 -3.78
CA ARG A 213 20.86 5.29 -4.72
C ARG A 213 20.65 5.96 -6.07
N GLN A 214 19.45 5.94 -6.62
CA GLN A 214 19.14 6.62 -7.89
C GLN A 214 19.36 8.13 -7.78
N VAL A 215 19.05 8.75 -6.66
CA VAL A 215 19.33 10.16 -6.42
C VAL A 215 20.84 10.44 -6.42
N VAL A 216 21.60 9.64 -5.70
CA VAL A 216 23.06 9.77 -5.65
C VAL A 216 23.71 9.54 -7.01
N GLU A 217 23.18 8.61 -7.80
CA GLU A 217 23.64 8.29 -9.16
C GLU A 217 23.14 9.26 -10.22
N GLY A 218 22.21 10.16 -9.89
CA GLY A 218 21.67 11.17 -10.80
C GLY A 218 20.58 10.67 -11.76
N THR A 219 19.95 9.52 -11.48
CA THR A 219 18.93 8.90 -12.36
C THR A 219 17.49 9.06 -11.86
N ALA A 220 17.27 9.64 -10.68
CA ALA A 220 15.97 9.69 -10.01
C ALA A 220 14.90 10.50 -10.77
N LEU A 221 15.31 11.55 -11.50
CA LEU A 221 14.36 12.44 -12.21
C LEU A 221 13.62 11.79 -13.37
N GLN A 222 14.08 10.63 -13.84
CA GLN A 222 13.49 9.95 -14.99
C GLN A 222 12.09 9.35 -14.70
N ASN A 223 11.68 9.30 -13.45
CA ASN A 223 10.46 8.64 -13.01
C ASN A 223 9.33 9.60 -12.62
N MET A 224 9.51 10.91 -12.85
CA MET A 224 8.46 11.90 -12.56
C MET A 224 7.40 11.91 -13.64
N GLN A 225 6.14 11.99 -13.22
CA GLN A 225 4.99 12.10 -14.11
C GLN A 225 4.11 13.28 -13.68
N GLU A 226 3.87 14.22 -14.60
CA GLU A 226 2.90 15.30 -14.42
C GLU A 226 1.47 14.77 -14.62
N ILE A 227 0.56 15.17 -13.74
CA ILE A 227 -0.83 14.75 -13.79
C ILE A 227 -1.65 15.75 -14.60
N HIS A 228 -2.37 15.23 -15.58
CA HIS A 228 -3.28 16.01 -16.40
C HIS A 228 -4.59 16.31 -15.67
N ASN A 229 -5.11 17.51 -15.88
CA ASN A 229 -6.41 17.89 -15.37
C ASN A 229 -7.53 17.34 -16.26
N GLY A 230 -8.09 16.19 -15.90
CA GLY A 230 -9.14 15.52 -16.67
C GLY A 230 -10.46 16.29 -16.78
N ILE A 231 -10.71 17.30 -15.92
CA ILE A 231 -11.91 18.13 -15.98
C ILE A 231 -11.90 19.01 -17.24
N ALA A 232 -10.74 19.49 -17.65
CA ALA A 232 -10.61 20.27 -18.88
C ALA A 232 -11.02 19.46 -20.10
N ALA A 233 -10.61 18.19 -20.17
CA ALA A 233 -10.96 17.31 -21.29
C ALA A 233 -12.46 16.99 -21.35
N SER A 234 -13.11 16.74 -20.22
CA SER A 234 -14.55 16.47 -20.17
C SER A 234 -15.41 17.69 -20.51
N LYS A 235 -14.95 18.90 -20.13
CA LYS A 235 -15.63 20.16 -20.47
C LYS A 235 -15.46 20.58 -21.92
N GLN A 236 -14.29 20.32 -22.52
CA GLN A 236 -14.01 20.64 -23.91
C GLN A 236 -14.75 19.73 -24.90
N GLY A 237 -15.00 18.49 -24.48
CA GLY A 237 -15.63 17.50 -25.35
C GLY A 237 -17.13 17.66 -25.53
N ASN A 238 -17.81 18.38 -24.65
CA ASN A 238 -19.28 18.53 -24.59
C ASN A 238 -20.04 17.21 -24.89
N LEU A 239 -19.39 16.09 -24.54
CA LEU A 239 -19.92 14.76 -24.72
C LEU A 239 -20.90 14.55 -23.57
N GLY A 240 -22.18 14.52 -23.86
CA GLY A 240 -23.27 14.39 -22.89
C GLY A 240 -23.30 13.10 -22.05
N PHE A 241 -22.15 12.50 -21.83
CA PHE A 241 -21.94 11.37 -20.95
C PHE A 241 -21.43 11.87 -19.59
N GLY A 242 -22.30 11.89 -18.61
CA GLY A 242 -21.90 12.14 -17.25
C GLY A 242 -20.90 11.08 -16.78
N GLY A 243 -19.70 11.53 -16.35
CA GLY A 243 -18.76 10.66 -15.67
C GLY A 243 -17.83 9.86 -16.58
N LEU A 244 -17.30 10.47 -17.62
CA LEU A 244 -16.10 9.93 -18.25
C LEU A 244 -15.00 9.87 -17.19
N ASN A 245 -14.53 8.67 -16.94
CA ASN A 245 -13.43 8.42 -16.04
C ASN A 245 -12.21 9.22 -16.52
N SER A 246 -11.88 10.27 -15.81
CA SER A 246 -10.67 11.05 -16.06
C SER A 246 -9.46 10.35 -15.45
N TRP A 247 -9.34 9.04 -15.64
CA TRP A 247 -8.23 8.25 -15.15
C TRP A 247 -7.00 8.48 -15.99
N GLN A 248 -5.90 8.72 -15.32
CA GLN A 248 -4.59 8.75 -15.95
C GLN A 248 -3.80 7.53 -15.48
N PRO A 249 -3.28 6.71 -16.41
CA PRO A 249 -2.48 5.56 -16.05
C PRO A 249 -1.13 5.99 -15.49
N LEU A 250 -0.69 5.35 -14.42
CA LEU A 250 0.65 5.56 -13.86
C LEU A 250 1.71 4.67 -14.53
N GLY A 251 1.29 3.71 -15.36
CA GLY A 251 2.19 2.81 -16.05
C GLY A 251 2.77 1.70 -15.19
N TYR A 252 2.05 1.30 -14.17
CA TYR A 252 2.43 0.22 -13.25
C TYR A 252 1.28 -0.75 -13.05
N VAL A 253 1.65 -2.01 -12.83
CA VAL A 253 0.77 -3.07 -12.36
C VAL A 253 1.32 -3.64 -11.06
N THR A 254 0.44 -4.06 -10.20
CA THR A 254 0.78 -4.70 -8.92
C THR A 254 -0.14 -5.89 -8.70
N TYR A 255 0.22 -6.78 -7.80
CA TYR A 255 -0.61 -7.95 -7.44
C TYR A 255 -0.95 -7.96 -5.94
N PRO A 256 -1.94 -8.75 -5.51
CA PRO A 256 -2.41 -8.73 -4.13
C PRO A 256 -1.30 -8.99 -3.12
N GLY A 257 -1.37 -8.28 -2.02
CA GLY A 257 -0.37 -8.35 -0.97
C GLY A 257 0.84 -7.45 -1.20
N ASP A 258 1.02 -6.91 -2.41
CA ASP A 258 2.06 -5.94 -2.68
C ASP A 258 1.75 -4.59 -2.05
N THR A 259 2.80 -3.97 -1.57
CA THR A 259 2.79 -2.57 -1.18
C THR A 259 3.71 -1.79 -2.11
N PHE A 260 3.20 -0.69 -2.63
CA PHE A 260 3.99 0.25 -3.42
C PHE A 260 3.79 1.66 -2.87
N ILE A 261 4.63 2.58 -3.30
CA ILE A 261 4.64 3.95 -2.80
C ILE A 261 4.35 4.91 -3.94
N VAL A 262 3.42 5.83 -3.70
CA VAL A 262 3.15 6.94 -4.60
C VAL A 262 3.59 8.23 -3.91
N TYR A 263 4.58 8.90 -4.49
CA TYR A 263 5.03 10.21 -4.04
C TYR A 263 4.29 11.27 -4.82
N VAL A 264 3.69 12.21 -4.10
CA VAL A 264 2.89 13.29 -4.68
C VAL A 264 3.50 14.63 -4.30
N GLY A 265 3.65 15.49 -5.27
CA GLY A 265 4.05 16.88 -5.05
C GLY A 265 3.12 17.85 -5.76
N GLN A 266 2.92 18.98 -5.13
CA GLN A 266 2.16 20.09 -5.67
C GLN A 266 2.78 21.39 -5.21
N GLU A 267 3.00 22.32 -6.15
CA GLU A 267 3.53 23.64 -5.84
C GLU A 267 2.66 24.36 -4.81
N GLY A 268 3.27 24.94 -3.79
CA GLY A 268 2.59 25.68 -2.73
C GLY A 268 1.96 24.81 -1.64
N LYS A 269 2.06 23.48 -1.72
CA LYS A 269 1.57 22.57 -0.69
C LYS A 269 2.70 21.88 0.07
N ARG A 270 2.45 21.65 1.36
CA ARG A 270 3.38 21.00 2.28
C ARG A 270 3.14 19.51 2.37
N ASN A 271 4.16 18.78 2.80
CA ASN A 271 4.06 17.36 3.11
C ASN A 271 2.89 17.08 4.06
N GLY A 272 2.09 16.07 3.73
CA GLY A 272 0.91 15.65 4.50
C GLY A 272 -0.39 16.38 4.18
N GLN A 273 -0.36 17.46 3.41
CA GLN A 273 -1.59 18.15 2.98
C GLN A 273 -2.33 17.35 1.92
N ALA A 274 -3.65 17.38 1.99
CA ALA A 274 -4.52 16.74 1.01
C ALA A 274 -4.35 17.37 -0.38
N VAL A 275 -4.38 16.53 -1.41
CA VAL A 275 -4.41 16.93 -2.81
C VAL A 275 -5.71 16.49 -3.47
N ASN A 276 -6.09 17.16 -4.54
CA ASN A 276 -7.25 16.78 -5.36
C ASN A 276 -6.89 15.65 -6.32
N LEU A 277 -6.43 14.54 -5.76
CA LEU A 277 -5.99 13.38 -6.51
C LEU A 277 -6.40 12.11 -5.75
N GLN A 278 -7.01 11.18 -6.46
CA GLN A 278 -7.35 9.86 -5.97
C GLN A 278 -6.65 8.79 -6.78
N LEU A 279 -6.29 7.70 -6.13
CA LEU A 279 -5.72 6.52 -6.78
C LEU A 279 -6.79 5.44 -6.88
N VAL A 280 -6.82 4.77 -8.02
CA VAL A 280 -7.62 3.57 -8.26
C VAL A 280 -6.77 2.51 -8.95
N TYR A 281 -7.13 1.25 -8.80
CA TYR A 281 -6.55 0.18 -9.58
C TYR A 281 -7.65 -0.73 -10.15
N SER A 282 -7.39 -1.28 -11.32
CA SER A 282 -8.36 -2.07 -12.07
C SER A 282 -7.68 -3.25 -12.75
N GLN A 283 -8.35 -4.41 -12.76
CA GLN A 283 -7.90 -5.56 -13.53
C GLN A 283 -8.28 -5.42 -15.00
N TYR A 284 -7.28 -5.59 -15.86
CA TYR A 284 -7.44 -5.41 -17.30
C TYR A 284 -8.44 -6.40 -17.92
N HIS A 285 -8.35 -7.69 -17.58
CA HIS A 285 -9.19 -8.73 -18.17
C HIS A 285 -10.54 -8.94 -17.46
N ALA A 286 -10.89 -8.02 -16.58
CA ALA A 286 -12.15 -8.12 -15.87
C ALA A 286 -13.34 -7.90 -16.80
N GLU A 287 -14.26 -8.84 -16.83
CA GLU A 287 -15.50 -8.76 -17.61
C GLU A 287 -16.59 -7.92 -16.92
N SER A 288 -16.34 -7.46 -15.72
CA SER A 288 -17.32 -6.76 -14.89
C SER A 288 -16.72 -5.55 -14.18
N ALA A 289 -17.53 -4.51 -14.00
CA ALA A 289 -17.18 -3.29 -13.30
C ALA A 289 -16.79 -3.49 -11.81
N SER A 290 -16.99 -4.67 -11.27
CA SER A 290 -16.65 -5.00 -9.88
C SER A 290 -15.14 -5.18 -9.63
N PHE A 291 -14.33 -5.16 -10.67
CA PHE A 291 -12.88 -5.30 -10.58
C PHE A 291 -12.12 -3.98 -10.52
N VAL A 292 -12.78 -2.95 -10.05
CA VAL A 292 -12.19 -1.64 -9.79
C VAL A 292 -12.14 -1.42 -8.28
N SER A 293 -11.00 -0.97 -7.78
CA SER A 293 -10.85 -0.66 -6.36
C SER A 293 -11.70 0.55 -5.96
N SER A 294 -11.99 0.67 -4.67
CA SER A 294 -12.45 1.94 -4.11
C SER A 294 -11.37 3.01 -4.28
N PRO A 295 -11.76 4.28 -4.53
CA PRO A 295 -10.79 5.38 -4.63
C PRO A 295 -10.04 5.59 -3.32
N ILE A 296 -8.73 5.86 -3.44
CA ILE A 296 -7.85 6.18 -2.31
C ILE A 296 -7.41 7.64 -2.44
N SER A 297 -7.77 8.47 -1.47
CA SER A 297 -7.34 9.87 -1.46
C SER A 297 -5.85 9.98 -1.16
N LEU A 298 -5.13 10.75 -1.96
CA LEU A 298 -3.70 10.97 -1.82
C LEU A 298 -3.40 12.28 -1.09
N LYS A 299 -2.20 12.36 -0.52
CA LYS A 299 -1.65 13.55 0.14
C LYS A 299 -0.27 13.86 -0.42
N VAL A 300 0.18 15.10 -0.26
CA VAL A 300 1.55 15.50 -0.61
C VAL A 300 2.55 14.67 0.18
N GLY A 301 3.58 14.20 -0.49
CA GLY A 301 4.63 13.35 0.07
C GLY A 301 4.37 11.88 -0.19
N LYS A 302 4.76 11.06 0.75
CA LYS A 302 4.75 9.61 0.68
C LYS A 302 3.34 9.04 0.94
N ASN A 303 2.81 8.26 0.01
CA ASN A 303 1.60 7.48 0.18
C ASN A 303 1.92 6.00 -0.01
N GLU A 304 1.79 5.23 1.05
CA GLU A 304 1.95 3.77 0.99
C GLU A 304 0.62 3.13 0.60
N ILE A 305 0.63 2.35 -0.46
CA ILE A 305 -0.57 1.71 -1.01
C ILE A 305 -0.40 0.21 -0.90
N SER A 306 -1.26 -0.42 -0.12
CA SER A 306 -1.36 -1.88 -0.08
C SER A 306 -2.47 -2.34 -1.01
N MET A 307 -2.12 -3.15 -2.00
CA MET A 307 -3.08 -3.64 -2.96
C MET A 307 -3.95 -4.73 -2.34
N LYS A 308 -5.25 -4.50 -2.34
CA LYS A 308 -6.24 -5.52 -1.98
C LYS A 308 -6.49 -6.45 -3.16
N GLU A 309 -6.81 -7.70 -2.84
CA GLU A 309 -7.22 -8.67 -3.84
C GLU A 309 -8.47 -8.19 -4.58
N LEU A 310 -8.40 -8.21 -5.90
CA LEU A 310 -9.56 -8.04 -6.77
C LEU A 310 -10.14 -9.43 -7.08
N GLN A 311 -11.44 -9.55 -6.98
CA GLN A 311 -12.11 -10.81 -7.24
C GLN A 311 -12.18 -11.07 -8.75
N SER A 312 -11.30 -11.90 -9.25
CA SER A 312 -11.30 -12.36 -10.62
C SER A 312 -11.02 -13.85 -10.69
N ILE A 313 -11.72 -14.54 -11.59
CA ILE A 313 -11.52 -15.95 -11.85
C ILE A 313 -10.70 -16.09 -13.13
N GLY A 314 -9.62 -16.87 -13.07
CA GLY A 314 -8.81 -17.22 -14.23
C GLY A 314 -7.81 -16.17 -14.70
N VAL A 315 -7.57 -15.11 -13.93
CA VAL A 315 -6.53 -14.11 -14.19
C VAL A 315 -5.62 -13.98 -12.98
N GLU A 316 -4.40 -13.51 -13.18
CA GLU A 316 -3.53 -13.13 -12.08
C GLU A 316 -4.22 -12.04 -11.25
N LYS A 317 -4.18 -12.23 -9.96
CA LYS A 317 -4.74 -11.26 -9.03
C LYS A 317 -3.88 -9.99 -9.05
N GLY A 318 -4.52 -8.83 -8.95
CA GLY A 318 -3.82 -7.55 -9.04
C GLY A 318 -4.40 -6.67 -10.12
N GLY A 319 -3.71 -5.59 -10.46
CA GLY A 319 -4.23 -4.71 -11.51
C GLY A 319 -3.33 -3.53 -11.84
N SER A 320 -3.74 -2.82 -12.88
CA SER A 320 -3.14 -1.57 -13.33
C SER A 320 -3.53 -0.42 -12.42
N VAL A 321 -2.62 0.52 -12.23
CA VAL A 321 -2.76 1.65 -11.31
C VAL A 321 -3.03 2.93 -12.06
N TYR A 322 -4.03 3.70 -11.59
CA TYR A 322 -4.47 4.95 -12.18
C TYR A 322 -4.62 6.03 -11.11
N VAL A 323 -4.53 7.27 -11.54
CA VAL A 323 -4.93 8.42 -10.73
C VAL A 323 -6.06 9.17 -11.41
N GLN A 324 -6.89 9.82 -10.59
CA GLN A 324 -7.99 10.67 -11.02
C GLN A 324 -7.87 12.01 -10.34
N TYR A 325 -7.86 13.08 -11.13
CA TYR A 325 -7.91 14.43 -10.63
C TYR A 325 -9.34 14.79 -10.21
N THR A 326 -9.51 15.33 -9.00
CA THR A 326 -10.81 15.65 -8.39
C THR A 326 -11.02 17.15 -8.15
N GLY A 327 -10.08 18.00 -8.59
CA GLY A 327 -10.13 19.44 -8.39
C GLY A 327 -10.96 20.19 -9.44
N ASN A 328 -11.14 21.47 -9.23
CA ASN A 328 -11.92 22.37 -10.08
C ASN A 328 -11.06 23.36 -10.88
N SER A 329 -9.78 23.44 -10.61
CA SER A 329 -8.84 24.40 -11.18
C SER A 329 -7.63 23.67 -11.78
N ASN A 330 -6.82 24.40 -12.55
CA ASN A 330 -5.55 23.89 -13.05
C ASN A 330 -4.52 23.88 -11.90
N GLU A 331 -4.38 22.75 -11.26
CA GLU A 331 -3.35 22.50 -10.27
C GLU A 331 -2.21 21.71 -10.91
N LYS A 332 -0.98 22.09 -10.61
CA LYS A 332 0.21 21.34 -11.05
C LYS A 332 0.54 20.29 -10.01
N ILE A 333 0.23 19.05 -10.33
CA ILE A 333 0.51 17.90 -9.49
C ILE A 333 1.41 16.96 -10.27
N ALA A 334 2.44 16.46 -9.63
CA ALA A 334 3.30 15.43 -10.19
C ALA A 334 3.39 14.24 -9.24
N VAL A 335 3.56 13.06 -9.80
CA VAL A 335 3.66 11.81 -9.05
C VAL A 335 4.86 10.99 -9.50
N ARG A 336 5.33 10.16 -8.58
CA ARG A 336 6.34 9.15 -8.80
C ARG A 336 5.92 7.87 -8.08
N VAL A 337 6.13 6.73 -8.73
CA VAL A 337 5.82 5.43 -8.15
C VAL A 337 7.12 4.69 -7.83
N SER A 338 7.19 4.09 -6.64
CA SER A 338 8.20 3.12 -6.25
C SER A 338 7.53 1.78 -5.95
N GLY A 339 8.02 0.73 -6.56
CA GLY A 339 7.43 -0.62 -6.48
C GLY A 339 6.52 -0.94 -7.67
N GLY A 340 5.96 -2.14 -7.64
CA GLY A 340 5.18 -2.66 -8.76
C GLY A 340 6.03 -3.01 -9.98
N GLU A 341 5.35 -3.42 -11.04
CA GLU A 341 5.97 -3.71 -12.34
C GLU A 341 5.57 -2.63 -13.34
N LYS A 342 6.56 -2.08 -14.03
CA LYS A 342 6.31 -1.07 -15.05
C LYS A 342 5.72 -1.69 -16.31
N ILE A 343 4.66 -1.10 -16.83
CA ILE A 343 4.07 -1.45 -18.14
C ILE A 343 4.23 -0.31 -19.12
N ALA A 344 4.23 -0.67 -20.41
CA ALA A 344 4.30 0.31 -21.48
C ALA A 344 3.05 1.19 -21.49
N THR A 345 3.25 2.51 -21.52
CA THR A 345 2.19 3.50 -21.56
C THR A 345 2.51 4.55 -22.60
N LEU A 346 1.56 4.79 -23.49
CA LEU A 346 1.67 5.84 -24.50
C LEU A 346 0.77 7.01 -24.09
N ASP A 347 1.37 8.11 -23.67
CA ASP A 347 0.66 9.35 -23.33
C ASP A 347 0.81 10.37 -24.47
N LEU A 348 -0.26 10.53 -25.23
CA LEU A 348 -0.37 11.53 -26.31
C LEU A 348 -1.34 12.66 -25.95
N TYR A 349 -1.71 12.79 -24.68
CA TYR A 349 -2.58 13.85 -24.22
C TYR A 349 -1.98 15.25 -24.50
N GLN A 350 -2.69 16.06 -25.26
CA GLN A 350 -2.28 17.41 -25.66
C GLN A 350 -0.90 17.50 -26.36
N VAL A 351 -0.46 16.40 -26.96
CA VAL A 351 0.77 16.36 -27.77
C VAL A 351 0.39 16.59 -29.23
N SER A 352 0.68 17.79 -29.73
CA SER A 352 0.34 18.20 -31.10
C SER A 352 1.52 18.15 -32.06
N ASP A 353 2.75 18.24 -31.56
CA ASP A 353 3.96 18.17 -32.41
C ASP A 353 4.17 16.76 -32.93
N GLU A 354 4.26 16.62 -34.26
CA GLU A 354 4.39 15.31 -34.89
C GLU A 354 5.70 14.60 -34.57
N ASN A 355 6.80 15.32 -34.42
CA ASN A 355 8.08 14.72 -34.04
C ASN A 355 8.07 14.22 -32.62
N GLU A 356 7.47 14.96 -31.69
CA GLU A 356 7.28 14.55 -30.31
C GLU A 356 6.38 13.30 -30.21
N ARG A 357 5.26 13.28 -30.95
CA ARG A 357 4.38 12.11 -31.04
C ARG A 357 5.13 10.88 -31.55
N LEU A 358 5.92 11.05 -32.62
CA LEU A 358 6.69 9.96 -33.22
C LEU A 358 7.72 9.37 -32.21
N GLU A 359 8.45 10.23 -31.49
CA GLU A 359 9.41 9.79 -30.49
C GLU A 359 8.74 9.06 -29.32
N LYS A 360 7.59 9.57 -28.86
CA LYS A 360 6.80 8.88 -27.82
C LYS A 360 6.33 7.51 -28.30
N VAL A 361 5.86 7.37 -29.52
CA VAL A 361 5.43 6.08 -30.09
C VAL A 361 6.62 5.12 -30.21
N LYS A 362 7.78 5.57 -30.66
CA LYS A 362 9.00 4.73 -30.74
C LYS A 362 9.41 4.22 -29.37
N THR A 363 9.46 5.08 -28.36
CA THR A 363 9.79 4.72 -26.99
C THR A 363 8.78 3.72 -26.41
N TYR A 364 7.50 3.98 -26.66
CA TYR A 364 6.42 3.09 -26.27
C TYR A 364 6.58 1.68 -26.84
N LEU A 365 6.83 1.57 -28.16
CA LEU A 365 6.99 0.27 -28.82
C LEU A 365 8.19 -0.51 -28.31
N GLN A 366 9.30 0.15 -28.00
CA GLN A 366 10.46 -0.48 -27.37
C GLN A 366 10.11 -1.00 -25.96
N SER A 367 9.42 -0.21 -25.17
CA SER A 367 8.96 -0.58 -23.84
C SER A 367 7.97 -1.76 -23.89
N LEU A 368 7.05 -1.73 -24.86
CA LEU A 368 6.06 -2.78 -25.04
C LEU A 368 6.72 -4.11 -25.44
N GLN A 369 7.71 -4.08 -26.33
CA GLN A 369 8.44 -5.29 -26.72
C GLN A 369 9.21 -5.89 -25.52
N THR A 370 9.85 -5.05 -24.72
CA THR A 370 10.52 -5.47 -23.50
C THR A 370 9.55 -6.11 -22.51
N GLN A 371 8.38 -5.50 -22.33
CA GLN A 371 7.31 -6.01 -21.47
C GLN A 371 6.82 -7.38 -21.93
N ILE A 372 6.53 -7.54 -23.23
CA ILE A 372 6.07 -8.80 -23.81
C ILE A 372 7.11 -9.90 -23.59
N ASN A 373 8.39 -9.60 -23.77
CA ASN A 373 9.47 -10.57 -23.58
C ASN A 373 9.58 -11.06 -22.12
N LYS A 374 9.09 -10.29 -21.15
CA LYS A 374 9.11 -10.64 -19.72
C LYS A 374 7.86 -11.40 -19.26
N MET A 375 6.80 -11.44 -20.06
CA MET A 375 5.49 -11.94 -19.61
C MET A 375 5.57 -13.37 -19.04
N ALA A 376 6.14 -14.31 -19.77
CA ALA A 376 6.19 -15.70 -19.37
C ALA A 376 7.01 -15.92 -18.09
N SER A 377 8.19 -15.30 -18.00
CA SER A 377 9.03 -15.41 -16.81
C SER A 377 8.42 -14.71 -15.58
N LYS A 378 7.72 -13.61 -15.79
CA LYS A 378 7.02 -12.93 -14.70
C LYS A 378 5.84 -13.74 -14.19
N HIS A 379 5.07 -14.34 -15.07
CA HIS A 379 4.01 -15.26 -14.69
C HIS A 379 4.54 -16.43 -13.85
N GLU A 380 5.63 -17.05 -14.29
CA GLU A 380 6.30 -18.15 -13.55
C GLU A 380 6.80 -17.69 -12.18
N GLU A 381 7.39 -16.49 -12.08
CA GLU A 381 7.83 -15.90 -10.81
C GLU A 381 6.67 -15.73 -9.84
N LEU A 382 5.53 -15.19 -10.31
CA LEU A 382 4.35 -14.91 -9.48
C LEU A 382 3.67 -16.16 -8.94
N HIS A 383 3.75 -17.27 -9.68
CA HIS A 383 3.09 -18.53 -9.33
C HIS A 383 4.02 -19.62 -8.79
N ARG A 384 5.30 -19.30 -8.62
CA ARG A 384 6.32 -20.28 -8.19
C ARG A 384 5.98 -21.01 -6.88
N ASP A 385 5.40 -20.27 -5.92
CA ASP A 385 5.15 -20.76 -4.57
C ASP A 385 3.65 -21.03 -4.32
N ASP A 386 2.80 -20.83 -5.32
CA ASP A 386 1.37 -21.06 -5.21
C ASP A 386 0.98 -22.41 -5.81
N ASN A 387 1.07 -23.45 -4.99
CA ASN A 387 0.64 -24.80 -5.36
C ASN A 387 -0.88 -24.98 -5.39
N SER A 388 -1.65 -24.00 -4.92
CA SER A 388 -3.11 -24.08 -4.84
C SER A 388 -3.80 -23.65 -6.13
N VAL A 389 -3.09 -22.94 -7.00
CA VAL A 389 -3.64 -22.38 -8.24
C VAL A 389 -2.80 -22.88 -9.41
N ASN A 390 -3.33 -23.90 -10.07
CA ASN A 390 -2.74 -24.42 -11.31
C ASN A 390 -3.18 -23.49 -12.47
N TYR A 391 -2.58 -22.31 -12.56
CA TYR A 391 -2.75 -21.47 -13.73
C TYR A 391 -1.75 -21.88 -14.79
N ASP A 392 -2.22 -22.53 -15.83
CA ASP A 392 -1.46 -22.62 -17.05
C ASP A 392 -1.17 -21.21 -17.56
N TYR A 393 0.06 -20.98 -18.02
CA TYR A 393 0.43 -19.69 -18.60
C TYR A 393 -0.52 -19.36 -19.75
N ASP A 394 -1.32 -18.35 -19.54
CA ASP A 394 -2.17 -17.75 -20.57
C ASP A 394 -1.79 -16.27 -20.67
N GLU A 395 -1.29 -15.88 -21.82
CA GLU A 395 -0.89 -14.49 -22.10
C GLU A 395 -1.98 -13.47 -21.82
N LYS A 396 -3.25 -13.86 -21.99
CA LYS A 396 -4.38 -12.98 -21.69
C LYS A 396 -4.55 -12.71 -20.20
N ASN A 397 -4.07 -13.62 -19.37
CA ASN A 397 -4.24 -13.56 -17.93
C ASN A 397 -2.97 -13.07 -17.20
N CYS A 398 -1.89 -12.82 -17.93
CA CYS A 398 -0.65 -12.32 -17.35
C CYS A 398 -0.78 -10.87 -16.90
N ILE A 399 -0.25 -10.54 -15.72
CA ILE A 399 -0.26 -9.17 -15.19
C ILE A 399 0.44 -8.17 -16.12
N LEU A 400 1.42 -8.62 -16.89
CA LEU A 400 2.11 -7.81 -17.91
C LEU A 400 1.40 -7.84 -19.27
N GLY A 401 0.21 -8.42 -19.38
CA GLY A 401 -0.55 -8.49 -20.63
C GLY A 401 -1.19 -7.18 -21.05
N ALA A 402 -1.36 -6.23 -20.14
CA ALA A 402 -1.98 -4.96 -20.40
C ALA A 402 -0.99 -3.89 -20.87
N THR A 403 -1.46 -2.99 -21.71
CA THR A 403 -0.79 -1.72 -22.07
C THR A 403 -1.81 -0.60 -22.09
N GLU A 404 -1.35 0.63 -21.88
CA GLU A 404 -2.19 1.80 -21.76
C GLU A 404 -1.87 2.81 -22.86
N ILE A 405 -2.91 3.29 -23.53
CA ILE A 405 -2.78 4.36 -24.54
C ILE A 405 -3.73 5.48 -24.15
N MET A 406 -3.19 6.66 -23.88
CA MET A 406 -3.93 7.85 -23.50
C MET A 406 -3.92 8.87 -24.64
N LEU A 407 -5.10 9.19 -25.13
CA LEU A 407 -5.36 10.26 -26.08
C LEU A 407 -6.07 11.43 -25.39
N ASP A 408 -6.33 12.53 -26.11
CA ASP A 408 -6.92 13.73 -25.51
C ASP A 408 -8.26 13.49 -24.80
N HIS A 409 -9.05 12.52 -25.27
CA HIS A 409 -10.39 12.26 -24.77
C HIS A 409 -10.64 10.81 -24.36
N MET A 410 -9.67 9.94 -24.52
CA MET A 410 -9.86 8.51 -24.34
C MET A 410 -8.62 7.85 -23.74
N LEU A 411 -8.88 6.94 -22.83
CA LEU A 411 -7.90 6.00 -22.32
C LEU A 411 -8.24 4.60 -22.83
N TYR A 412 -7.30 3.96 -23.48
CA TYR A 412 -7.39 2.58 -23.91
C TYR A 412 -6.51 1.71 -23.04
N SER A 413 -7.12 0.72 -22.37
CA SER A 413 -6.42 -0.36 -21.71
C SER A 413 -6.63 -1.62 -22.53
N VAL A 414 -5.59 -2.12 -23.17
CA VAL A 414 -5.68 -3.14 -24.19
C VAL A 414 -4.58 -4.18 -24.08
N SER A 415 -4.71 -5.28 -24.82
CA SER A 415 -3.68 -6.32 -24.89
C SER A 415 -2.42 -5.80 -25.57
N GLY A 416 -1.28 -5.86 -24.90
CA GLY A 416 0.00 -5.48 -25.44
C GLY A 416 0.43 -6.33 -26.63
N LYS A 417 0.16 -7.63 -26.59
CA LYS A 417 0.44 -8.55 -27.72
C LYS A 417 -0.41 -8.25 -28.93
N GLN A 418 -1.68 -7.92 -28.75
CA GLN A 418 -2.56 -7.58 -29.88
C GLN A 418 -2.07 -6.30 -30.57
N ILE A 419 -1.76 -5.26 -29.80
CA ILE A 419 -1.20 -4.02 -30.33
C ILE A 419 0.08 -4.29 -31.15
N MET A 420 0.99 -5.10 -30.61
CA MET A 420 2.23 -5.42 -31.30
C MET A 420 2.00 -6.24 -32.57
N ALA A 421 1.03 -7.17 -32.56
CA ALA A 421 0.67 -7.97 -33.72
C ALA A 421 0.06 -7.11 -34.83
N ASP A 422 -0.85 -6.19 -34.48
CA ASP A 422 -1.51 -5.31 -35.42
C ASP A 422 -0.52 -4.36 -36.12
N LEU A 423 0.49 -3.88 -35.39
CA LEU A 423 1.54 -3.02 -35.91
C LEU A 423 2.54 -3.75 -36.83
N LYS A 424 2.73 -5.06 -36.62
CA LYS A 424 3.60 -5.88 -37.50
C LYS A 424 2.89 -6.35 -38.77
N GLY A 425 1.56 -6.32 -38.79
CA GLY A 425 0.74 -6.69 -39.94
C GLY A 425 0.47 -5.55 -40.93
N THR A 426 0.88 -4.34 -40.58
CA THR A 426 0.82 -3.16 -41.44
C THR A 426 2.20 -2.79 -41.95
#